data_60020656f5c94517f20070258a0a0238
#
_entry.id   60020656f5c94517f20070258a0a0238
#
_cell.length_a   1.000
_cell.length_b   1.000
_cell.length_c   1.000
_cell.angle_alpha   90.00
_cell.angle_beta   90.00
_cell.angle_gamma   90.00
#
_symmetry.space_group_name_H-M   'P 1'
#
loop_
_entity.id
_entity.type
_entity.pdbx_description
1 polymer ?
#
loop_
_entity_poly.entity_id
_entity_poly.type
_entity_poly.pdbx_seq_one_letter_code
_entity_poly.pdbx_strand_id
1 'polypeptide(L)'
;MSIIRNILLSAALFLFLSPANVNALSDAYKDNIYDAGPLKPVDSVLKVKPGQVAPDFTLKSLTGQKVTLSQYRGKKNVVLSFIPAAWTPVCSDQWPGYNIVKDLFDEHDAVLLGISVDSLPTLHSWTNQMGKLWFPVLSDFFPHGEVAAKFGILRSDGTAEGAIIIIDKQGLIRYIDVHDINRRPPLDSIVRELQKLRQG
;
A
#
# COMPACT_ATOMS: atom_id res chain seq x y z
N MET A 1 49.35 60.70 -3.27
CA MET A 1 48.86 59.65 -4.19
C MET A 1 48.58 58.41 -3.34
N SER A 2 47.36 58.20 -2.97
CA SER A 2 46.96 57.08 -2.09
C SER A 2 45.90 56.27 -2.83
N ILE A 3 46.22 55.04 -3.09
CA ILE A 3 45.33 54.09 -3.79
C ILE A 3 44.48 53.40 -2.72
N ILE A 4 43.20 53.70 -2.69
CA ILE A 4 42.23 53.05 -1.80
C ILE A 4 41.74 51.79 -2.50
N ARG A 5 42.11 50.62 -1.93
CA ARG A 5 41.61 49.29 -2.37
C ARG A 5 40.27 49.01 -1.72
N ASN A 6 39.19 49.00 -2.53
CA ASN A 6 37.88 48.55 -2.12
C ASN A 6 37.90 47.04 -1.95
N ILE A 7 37.69 46.55 -0.74
CA ILE A 7 37.42 45.17 -0.41
C ILE A 7 35.91 44.98 -0.44
N LEU A 8 35.41 44.36 -1.48
CA LEU A 8 34.00 43.88 -1.54
C LEU A 8 33.85 42.64 -0.64
N LEU A 9 33.16 42.82 0.49
CA LEU A 9 32.71 41.70 1.33
C LEU A 9 31.53 41.05 0.60
N SER A 10 31.75 39.89 -0.01
CA SER A 10 30.68 38.97 -0.46
C SER A 10 30.09 38.29 0.77
N ALA A 11 28.96 38.75 1.24
CA ALA A 11 28.14 38.02 2.21
C ALA A 11 27.49 36.80 1.49
N ALA A 12 28.06 35.61 1.65
CA ALA A 12 27.42 34.36 1.24
C ALA A 12 26.21 34.08 2.15
N LEU A 13 25.02 34.34 1.62
CA LEU A 13 23.76 33.99 2.25
C LEU A 13 23.60 32.44 2.19
N PHE A 14 24.03 31.74 3.24
CA PHE A 14 23.72 30.38 3.46
C PHE A 14 22.21 30.27 3.75
N LEU A 15 21.42 29.99 2.73
CA LEU A 15 20.05 29.49 2.89
C LEU A 15 20.17 28.10 3.56
N PHE A 16 19.94 28.05 4.86
CA PHE A 16 19.65 26.82 5.56
C PHE A 16 18.29 26.32 5.03
N LEU A 17 18.33 25.49 3.99
CA LEU A 17 17.22 24.61 3.67
C LEU A 17 17.11 23.63 4.85
N SER A 18 16.22 23.95 5.78
CA SER A 18 15.76 22.98 6.76
C SER A 18 15.31 21.74 5.99
N PRO A 19 15.76 20.53 6.35
CA PRO A 19 15.20 19.33 5.74
C PRO A 19 13.70 19.38 6.01
N ALA A 20 12.91 19.49 4.95
CA ALA A 20 11.48 19.35 5.04
C ALA A 20 11.23 18.03 5.77
N ASN A 21 10.53 18.07 6.89
CA ASN A 21 10.10 16.89 7.63
C ASN A 21 9.21 16.06 6.72
N VAL A 22 9.83 15.14 5.99
CA VAL A 22 9.17 14.08 5.24
C VAL A 22 8.72 13.09 6.31
N ASN A 23 7.53 13.27 6.86
CA ASN A 23 6.80 12.36 7.76
C ASN A 23 6.28 13.01 9.04
N ALA A 24 5.61 14.13 8.92
CA ALA A 24 4.65 14.47 9.96
C ALA A 24 3.25 14.09 9.43
N LEU A 25 2.80 12.86 9.65
CA LEU A 25 1.36 12.62 9.78
C LEU A 25 0.83 13.73 10.69
N SER A 26 -0.22 14.42 10.28
CA SER A 26 -0.78 15.50 11.11
C SER A 26 -1.05 14.96 12.53
N ASP A 27 -0.92 15.78 13.55
CA ASP A 27 -1.21 15.33 14.92
C ASP A 27 -2.65 14.85 15.04
N ALA A 28 -3.60 15.48 14.33
CA ALA A 28 -4.98 15.02 14.21
C ALA A 28 -5.09 13.61 13.63
N TYR A 29 -4.17 13.19 12.76
CA TYR A 29 -4.15 11.82 12.25
C TYR A 29 -3.66 10.83 13.30
N LYS A 30 -2.60 11.17 14.03
CA LYS A 30 -2.05 10.33 15.11
C LYS A 30 -3.05 10.12 16.23
N ASP A 31 -3.79 11.15 16.59
CA ASP A 31 -4.80 11.12 17.66
C ASP A 31 -6.02 10.25 17.31
N ASN A 32 -6.23 9.95 16.03
CA ASN A 32 -7.33 9.10 15.56
C ASN A 32 -6.91 7.64 15.28
N ILE A 33 -5.65 7.28 15.48
CA ILE A 33 -5.18 5.89 15.32
C ILE A 33 -5.74 5.04 16.49
N TYR A 34 -6.48 3.99 16.13
CA TYR A 34 -6.95 2.99 17.08
C TYR A 34 -5.90 1.90 17.26
N ASP A 35 -5.26 1.89 18.40
CA ASP A 35 -4.29 0.86 18.79
C ASP A 35 -4.94 -0.16 19.73
N ALA A 36 -5.22 -1.34 19.19
CA ALA A 36 -5.78 -2.47 19.97
C ALA A 36 -4.71 -3.24 20.75
N GLY A 37 -3.43 -2.79 20.69
CA GLY A 37 -2.31 -3.57 21.19
C GLY A 37 -1.95 -4.75 20.29
N PRO A 38 -1.03 -5.64 20.74
CA PRO A 38 -0.57 -6.77 19.93
C PRO A 38 -1.72 -7.75 19.64
N LEU A 39 -1.91 -8.04 18.36
CA LEU A 39 -2.88 -9.02 17.87
C LEU A 39 -2.20 -10.36 17.57
N LYS A 40 -2.98 -11.44 17.43
CA LYS A 40 -2.48 -12.73 16.95
C LYS A 40 -1.84 -12.54 15.58
N PRO A 41 -0.57 -12.88 15.37
CA PRO A 41 0.18 -12.56 14.15
C PRO A 41 -0.51 -12.97 12.86
N VAL A 42 -1.01 -14.21 12.77
CA VAL A 42 -1.81 -14.74 11.66
C VAL A 42 -2.97 -15.54 12.24
N ASP A 43 -4.19 -15.31 11.76
CA ASP A 43 -5.42 -15.91 12.30
C ASP A 43 -6.30 -16.56 11.22
N SER A 44 -5.75 -16.81 10.06
CA SER A 44 -6.48 -17.39 8.92
C SER A 44 -5.73 -18.57 8.30
N VAL A 45 -6.37 -19.24 7.34
CA VAL A 45 -5.77 -20.35 6.59
C VAL A 45 -5.92 -20.09 5.10
N LEU A 46 -4.78 -19.95 4.41
CA LEU A 46 -4.72 -19.70 2.96
C LEU A 46 -5.51 -20.78 2.19
N LYS A 47 -6.31 -20.33 1.21
CA LYS A 47 -7.04 -21.16 0.26
C LYS A 47 -6.41 -21.18 -1.13
N VAL A 48 -5.37 -20.41 -1.33
CA VAL A 48 -4.66 -20.25 -2.60
C VAL A 48 -3.17 -20.51 -2.41
N LYS A 49 -2.47 -20.83 -3.51
CA LYS A 49 -1.01 -21.04 -3.51
C LYS A 49 -0.37 -20.51 -4.80
N PRO A 50 0.93 -20.20 -4.80
CA PRO A 50 1.65 -19.87 -6.03
C PRO A 50 1.45 -20.91 -7.13
N GLY A 51 1.34 -20.44 -8.38
CA GLY A 51 1.07 -21.24 -9.56
C GLY A 51 -0.42 -21.47 -9.89
N GLN A 52 -1.32 -21.12 -8.97
CA GLN A 52 -2.77 -21.16 -9.24
C GLN A 52 -3.27 -19.87 -9.90
N VAL A 53 -4.35 -19.98 -10.67
CA VAL A 53 -5.11 -18.82 -11.13
C VAL A 53 -5.72 -18.13 -9.92
N ALA A 54 -5.51 -16.82 -9.82
CA ALA A 54 -6.08 -16.00 -8.74
C ALA A 54 -7.62 -16.00 -8.84
N PRO A 55 -8.34 -16.15 -7.71
CA PRO A 55 -9.78 -15.96 -7.66
C PRO A 55 -10.16 -14.59 -8.20
N ASP A 56 -11.06 -14.53 -9.17
CA ASP A 56 -11.54 -13.25 -9.70
C ASP A 56 -12.50 -12.57 -8.73
N PHE A 57 -12.49 -11.25 -8.76
CA PHE A 57 -13.36 -10.42 -7.94
C PHE A 57 -13.68 -9.09 -8.62
N THR A 58 -14.74 -8.42 -8.15
CA THR A 58 -15.07 -7.05 -8.53
C THR A 58 -15.42 -6.27 -7.27
N LEU A 59 -14.63 -5.23 -6.97
CA LEU A 59 -14.82 -4.35 -5.83
C LEU A 59 -15.03 -2.90 -6.28
N LYS A 60 -15.69 -2.10 -5.43
CA LYS A 60 -15.80 -0.66 -5.63
C LYS A 60 -14.59 0.06 -5.09
N SER A 61 -14.08 1.01 -5.86
CA SER A 61 -13.03 1.94 -5.44
C SER A 61 -13.61 3.17 -4.74
N LEU A 62 -12.74 3.97 -4.11
CA LEU A 62 -13.10 5.27 -3.53
C LEU A 62 -13.72 6.26 -4.54
N THR A 63 -13.44 6.11 -5.82
CA THR A 63 -14.04 6.92 -6.89
C THR A 63 -15.42 6.42 -7.32
N GLY A 64 -15.92 5.34 -6.70
CA GLY A 64 -17.17 4.68 -7.07
C GLY A 64 -17.08 3.75 -8.29
N GLN A 65 -15.92 3.70 -8.95
CA GLN A 65 -15.68 2.81 -10.08
C GLN A 65 -15.56 1.36 -9.61
N LYS A 66 -16.05 0.43 -10.42
CA LYS A 66 -15.84 -0.99 -10.22
C LYS A 66 -14.48 -1.39 -10.78
N VAL A 67 -13.68 -2.09 -9.99
CA VAL A 67 -12.39 -2.66 -10.38
C VAL A 67 -12.52 -4.19 -10.32
N THR A 68 -12.30 -4.84 -11.47
CA THR A 68 -12.32 -6.29 -11.60
C THR A 68 -10.89 -6.80 -11.79
N LEU A 69 -10.47 -7.82 -11.05
CA LEU A 69 -9.09 -8.33 -11.15
C LEU A 69 -8.75 -8.77 -12.59
N SER A 70 -9.66 -9.50 -13.25
CA SER A 70 -9.44 -9.99 -14.61
C SER A 70 -9.30 -8.92 -15.68
N GLN A 71 -9.67 -7.66 -15.42
CA GLN A 71 -9.44 -6.55 -16.37
C GLN A 71 -7.96 -6.26 -16.67
N TYR A 72 -7.07 -6.71 -15.77
CA TYR A 72 -5.61 -6.54 -15.89
C TYR A 72 -4.95 -7.71 -16.63
N ARG A 73 -5.66 -8.83 -16.83
CA ARG A 73 -5.12 -10.02 -17.52
C ARG A 73 -4.64 -9.68 -18.93
N GLY A 74 -3.45 -10.15 -19.28
CA GLY A 74 -2.79 -9.86 -20.54
C GLY A 74 -2.17 -8.46 -20.63
N LYS A 75 -2.34 -7.60 -19.60
CA LYS A 75 -1.92 -6.19 -19.66
C LYS A 75 -0.92 -5.84 -18.56
N LYS A 76 -1.22 -6.15 -17.31
CA LYS A 76 -0.46 -5.71 -16.14
C LYS A 76 -0.26 -6.85 -15.16
N ASN A 77 0.86 -6.84 -14.47
CA ASN A 77 1.02 -7.56 -13.21
C ASN A 77 0.19 -6.85 -12.13
N VAL A 78 -0.31 -7.58 -11.16
CA VAL A 78 -1.15 -7.00 -10.10
C VAL A 78 -0.55 -7.34 -8.74
N VAL A 79 -0.37 -6.33 -7.91
CA VAL A 79 -0.03 -6.48 -6.48
C VAL A 79 -1.28 -6.15 -5.68
N LEU A 80 -1.82 -7.15 -4.98
CA LEU A 80 -2.88 -6.95 -4.00
C LEU A 80 -2.22 -6.66 -2.65
N SER A 81 -2.57 -5.54 -2.04
CA SER A 81 -2.17 -5.20 -0.67
C SER A 81 -3.40 -5.19 0.20
N PHE A 82 -3.63 -6.29 0.92
CA PHE A 82 -4.67 -6.37 1.94
C PHE A 82 -4.17 -5.79 3.26
N ILE A 83 -5.02 -5.04 3.92
CA ILE A 83 -4.80 -4.52 5.25
C ILE A 83 -5.94 -4.94 6.19
N PRO A 84 -5.65 -5.12 7.47
CA PRO A 84 -6.65 -5.49 8.47
C PRO A 84 -7.80 -4.49 8.59
N ALA A 85 -7.47 -3.23 8.85
CA ALA A 85 -8.45 -2.17 9.02
C ALA A 85 -7.82 -0.79 8.85
N ALA A 86 -8.62 0.16 8.37
CA ALA A 86 -8.30 1.58 8.42
C ALA A 86 -8.07 2.04 9.88
N TRP A 87 -7.34 3.13 10.05
CA TRP A 87 -7.08 3.77 11.35
C TRP A 87 -6.29 2.91 12.34
N THR A 88 -5.56 1.89 11.89
CA THR A 88 -4.65 1.10 12.73
C THR A 88 -3.19 1.49 12.49
N PRO A 89 -2.27 1.29 13.47
CA PRO A 89 -0.90 1.82 13.40
C PRO A 89 -0.12 1.36 12.17
N VAL A 90 -0.04 0.06 11.93
CA VAL A 90 0.74 -0.53 10.82
C VAL A 90 0.18 -0.13 9.46
N CYS A 91 -1.14 -0.20 9.28
CA CYS A 91 -1.80 0.13 8.02
C CYS A 91 -1.63 1.60 7.64
N SER A 92 -1.64 2.48 8.64
CA SER A 92 -1.49 3.92 8.48
C SER A 92 -0.12 4.36 7.97
N ASP A 93 0.90 3.52 8.13
CA ASP A 93 2.26 3.75 7.62
C ASP A 93 2.54 2.96 6.31
N GLN A 94 1.90 1.82 6.12
CA GLN A 94 2.16 0.92 4.99
C GLN A 94 1.80 1.55 3.64
N TRP A 95 0.58 2.05 3.48
CA TRP A 95 0.11 2.56 2.20
C TRP A 95 0.77 3.87 1.76
N PRO A 96 0.99 4.87 2.63
CA PRO A 96 1.80 6.03 2.25
C PRO A 96 3.23 5.66 1.83
N GLY A 97 3.82 4.62 2.44
CA GLY A 97 5.14 4.13 2.09
C GLY A 97 5.26 3.66 0.63
N TYR A 98 4.17 3.20 0.01
CA TYR A 98 4.17 2.80 -1.40
C TYR A 98 4.32 3.97 -2.39
N ASN A 99 4.09 5.22 -1.95
CA ASN A 99 4.31 6.39 -2.82
C ASN A 99 5.78 6.54 -3.23
N ILE A 100 6.71 6.03 -2.41
CA ILE A 100 8.16 6.11 -2.66
C ILE A 100 8.58 5.21 -3.85
N VAL A 101 7.85 4.13 -4.09
CA VAL A 101 8.22 3.09 -5.07
C VAL A 101 7.32 3.04 -6.30
N LYS A 102 6.52 4.08 -6.54
CA LYS A 102 5.61 4.13 -7.70
C LYS A 102 6.30 3.80 -9.01
N ASP A 103 7.47 4.40 -9.26
CA ASP A 103 8.21 4.23 -10.51
C ASP A 103 8.62 2.77 -10.74
N LEU A 104 8.92 2.02 -9.67
CA LEU A 104 9.23 0.60 -9.77
C LEU A 104 8.02 -0.24 -10.22
N PHE A 105 6.81 0.15 -9.84
CA PHE A 105 5.61 -0.51 -10.36
C PHE A 105 5.43 -0.22 -11.86
N ASP A 106 5.64 1.01 -12.29
CA ASP A 106 5.55 1.40 -13.70
C ASP A 106 6.60 0.65 -14.54
N GLU A 107 7.84 0.54 -14.08
CA GLU A 107 8.93 -0.19 -14.73
C GLU A 107 8.66 -1.69 -14.91
N HIS A 108 7.82 -2.28 -14.05
CA HIS A 108 7.48 -3.70 -14.07
C HIS A 108 6.08 -3.98 -14.63
N ASP A 109 5.49 -3.00 -15.33
CA ASP A 109 4.10 -3.12 -15.82
C ASP A 109 3.14 -3.60 -14.74
N ALA A 110 3.30 -3.13 -13.51
CA ALA A 110 2.51 -3.55 -12.37
C ALA A 110 1.52 -2.47 -11.92
N VAL A 111 0.40 -2.92 -11.35
CA VAL A 111 -0.55 -2.08 -10.62
C VAL A 111 -0.62 -2.55 -9.18
N LEU A 112 -0.80 -1.60 -8.27
CA LEU A 112 -1.10 -1.88 -6.88
C LEU A 112 -2.60 -1.67 -6.63
N LEU A 113 -3.24 -2.60 -5.94
CA LEU A 113 -4.62 -2.48 -5.47
C LEU A 113 -4.61 -2.59 -3.95
N GLY A 114 -4.94 -1.52 -3.25
CA GLY A 114 -5.13 -1.53 -1.80
C GLY A 114 -6.54 -2.05 -1.48
N ILE A 115 -6.66 -3.04 -0.61
CA ILE A 115 -7.94 -3.68 -0.29
C ILE A 115 -8.12 -3.73 1.22
N SER A 116 -9.30 -3.35 1.68
CA SER A 116 -9.72 -3.47 3.08
C SER A 116 -11.18 -3.90 3.16
N VAL A 117 -11.55 -4.55 4.25
CA VAL A 117 -12.95 -4.88 4.59
C VAL A 117 -13.75 -3.68 5.08
N ASP A 118 -13.14 -2.52 5.20
CA ASP A 118 -13.80 -1.29 5.61
C ASP A 118 -14.78 -0.74 4.57
N SER A 119 -15.75 0.02 5.03
CA SER A 119 -16.70 0.73 4.17
C SER A 119 -16.02 1.85 3.37
N LEU A 120 -16.59 2.21 2.22
CA LEU A 120 -16.07 3.33 1.41
C LEU A 120 -15.96 4.66 2.18
N PRO A 121 -16.96 5.07 3.00
CA PRO A 121 -16.84 6.29 3.79
C PRO A 121 -15.66 6.24 4.79
N THR A 122 -15.43 5.09 5.45
CA THR A 122 -14.30 4.89 6.35
C THR A 122 -12.98 5.04 5.62
N LEU A 123 -12.82 4.32 4.50
CA LEU A 123 -11.62 4.39 3.67
C LEU A 123 -11.38 5.79 3.10
N HIS A 124 -12.44 6.48 2.67
CA HIS A 124 -12.33 7.85 2.18
C HIS A 124 -11.80 8.80 3.27
N SER A 125 -12.40 8.76 4.45
CA SER A 125 -11.96 9.59 5.58
C SER A 125 -10.51 9.32 5.95
N TRP A 126 -10.13 8.03 6.03
CA TRP A 126 -8.79 7.61 6.40
C TRP A 126 -7.72 7.99 5.36
N THR A 127 -7.96 7.69 4.08
CA THR A 127 -6.97 7.98 3.02
C THR A 127 -6.78 9.47 2.78
N ASN A 128 -7.79 10.31 3.03
CA ASN A 128 -7.65 11.77 2.97
C ASN A 128 -6.64 12.32 3.99
N GLN A 129 -6.38 11.60 5.09
CA GLN A 129 -5.38 12.00 6.07
C GLN A 129 -3.94 11.60 5.68
N MET A 130 -3.80 10.61 4.79
CA MET A 130 -2.49 10.13 4.32
C MET A 130 -1.90 10.96 3.19
N GLY A 131 -2.66 11.87 2.62
CA GLY A 131 -2.34 12.50 1.35
C GLY A 131 -2.73 11.62 0.16
N LYS A 132 -2.35 12.04 -1.05
CA LYS A 132 -2.73 11.36 -2.29
C LYS A 132 -2.02 10.03 -2.45
N LEU A 133 -2.79 8.95 -2.55
CA LEU A 133 -2.32 7.64 -3.01
C LEU A 133 -2.42 7.56 -4.54
N TRP A 134 -1.43 6.94 -5.19
CA TRP A 134 -1.40 6.80 -6.65
C TRP A 134 -2.16 5.58 -7.16
N PHE A 135 -2.56 4.68 -6.28
CA PHE A 135 -3.22 3.42 -6.60
C PHE A 135 -4.68 3.39 -6.13
N PRO A 136 -5.54 2.57 -6.74
CA PRO A 136 -6.92 2.38 -6.31
C PRO A 136 -7.00 1.75 -4.92
N VAL A 137 -7.86 2.32 -4.07
CA VAL A 137 -8.25 1.74 -2.78
C VAL A 137 -9.66 1.17 -2.95
N LEU A 138 -9.81 -0.11 -2.60
CA LEU A 138 -10.99 -0.93 -2.85
C LEU A 138 -11.60 -1.39 -1.52
N SER A 139 -12.93 -1.46 -1.48
CA SER A 139 -13.70 -1.87 -0.31
C SER A 139 -14.28 -3.28 -0.50
N ASP A 140 -13.86 -4.21 0.33
CA ASP A 140 -14.39 -5.56 0.47
C ASP A 140 -15.40 -5.65 1.62
N PHE A 141 -16.21 -4.56 1.77
CA PHE A 141 -17.14 -4.41 2.88
C PHE A 141 -18.42 -5.25 2.72
N PHE A 142 -18.92 -5.39 1.49
CA PHE A 142 -20.18 -6.11 1.27
C PHE A 142 -20.19 -6.90 -0.05
N PRO A 143 -20.47 -8.22 -0.03
CA PRO A 143 -20.55 -9.07 1.17
C PRO A 143 -19.28 -8.99 1.99
N HIS A 144 -19.39 -8.97 3.32
CA HIS A 144 -18.28 -8.68 4.21
C HIS A 144 -17.10 -9.64 4.02
N GLY A 145 -15.93 -9.10 3.61
CA GLY A 145 -14.71 -9.87 3.47
C GLY A 145 -14.80 -11.00 2.42
N GLU A 146 -15.70 -10.92 1.44
CA GLU A 146 -15.89 -11.98 0.45
C GLU A 146 -14.59 -12.28 -0.31
N VAL A 147 -13.86 -11.23 -0.72
CA VAL A 147 -12.61 -11.39 -1.45
C VAL A 147 -11.52 -11.92 -0.53
N ALA A 148 -11.37 -11.37 0.67
CA ALA A 148 -10.44 -11.89 1.68
C ALA A 148 -10.72 -13.38 1.97
N ALA A 149 -11.99 -13.78 2.09
CA ALA A 149 -12.40 -15.16 2.31
C ALA A 149 -12.09 -16.10 1.13
N LYS A 150 -12.18 -15.59 -0.13
CA LYS A 150 -11.78 -16.35 -1.35
C LYS A 150 -10.29 -16.70 -1.34
N PHE A 151 -9.46 -15.76 -0.89
CA PHE A 151 -8.02 -16.00 -0.74
C PHE A 151 -7.65 -16.77 0.54
N GLY A 152 -8.56 -16.87 1.49
CA GLY A 152 -8.33 -17.53 2.78
C GLY A 152 -7.52 -16.65 3.75
N ILE A 153 -7.74 -15.35 3.70
CA ILE A 153 -7.09 -14.35 4.54
C ILE A 153 -8.08 -13.50 5.35
N LEU A 154 -9.34 -13.93 5.44
CA LEU A 154 -10.31 -13.34 6.37
C LEU A 154 -10.08 -13.93 7.76
N ARG A 155 -9.84 -13.08 8.74
CA ARG A 155 -9.58 -13.44 10.15
C ARG A 155 -10.88 -13.74 10.88
N SER A 156 -10.77 -14.36 12.05
CA SER A 156 -11.92 -14.72 12.90
C SER A 156 -12.65 -13.49 13.48
N ASP A 157 -11.95 -12.35 13.59
CA ASP A 157 -12.52 -11.08 14.06
C ASP A 157 -13.23 -10.29 12.93
N GLY A 158 -13.25 -10.83 11.70
CA GLY A 158 -13.87 -10.19 10.53
C GLY A 158 -12.95 -9.22 9.80
N THR A 159 -11.74 -8.94 10.26
CA THR A 159 -10.76 -8.15 9.52
C THR A 159 -10.02 -9.03 8.49
N ALA A 160 -9.29 -8.41 7.56
CA ALA A 160 -8.38 -9.16 6.71
C ALA A 160 -7.01 -9.35 7.37
N GLU A 161 -6.23 -10.33 6.94
CA GLU A 161 -4.79 -10.38 7.26
C GLU A 161 -4.06 -9.21 6.61
N GLY A 162 -2.91 -8.83 7.16
CA GLY A 162 -1.90 -8.11 6.41
C GLY A 162 -1.31 -9.05 5.36
N ALA A 163 -1.62 -8.83 4.08
CA ALA A 163 -1.17 -9.75 3.03
C ALA A 163 -0.78 -9.02 1.74
N ILE A 164 0.28 -9.53 1.11
CA ILE A 164 0.71 -9.13 -0.23
C ILE A 164 0.57 -10.34 -1.15
N ILE A 165 -0.15 -10.17 -2.24
CA ILE A 165 -0.32 -11.21 -3.26
C ILE A 165 0.06 -10.64 -4.61
N ILE A 166 1.05 -11.24 -5.28
CA ILE A 166 1.50 -10.80 -6.60
C ILE A 166 1.00 -11.79 -7.65
N ILE A 167 0.34 -11.25 -8.66
CA ILE A 167 -0.32 -11.97 -9.75
C ILE A 167 0.29 -11.48 -11.06
N ASP A 168 0.69 -12.40 -11.92
CA ASP A 168 1.26 -12.06 -13.21
C ASP A 168 0.19 -11.69 -14.27
N LYS A 169 0.65 -11.29 -15.46
CA LYS A 169 -0.23 -10.94 -16.59
C LYS A 169 -1.11 -12.11 -17.05
N GLN A 170 -0.74 -13.36 -16.78
CA GLN A 170 -1.53 -14.55 -17.08
C GLN A 170 -2.63 -14.78 -16.05
N GLY A 171 -2.61 -14.04 -14.94
CA GLY A 171 -3.53 -14.18 -13.84
C GLY A 171 -3.13 -15.28 -12.84
N LEU A 172 -1.86 -15.73 -12.89
CA LEU A 172 -1.34 -16.72 -11.97
C LEU A 172 -0.72 -16.03 -10.75
N ILE A 173 -1.00 -16.55 -9.58
CA ILE A 173 -0.36 -16.12 -8.34
C ILE A 173 1.11 -16.52 -8.40
N ARG A 174 2.02 -15.56 -8.21
CA ARG A 174 3.47 -15.77 -8.21
C ARG A 174 4.09 -15.65 -6.82
N TYR A 175 3.47 -14.85 -5.97
CA TYR A 175 3.96 -14.64 -4.61
C TYR A 175 2.80 -14.44 -3.65
N ILE A 176 2.92 -14.94 -2.44
CA ILE A 176 2.00 -14.71 -1.32
C ILE A 176 2.86 -14.47 -0.08
N ASP A 177 2.59 -13.35 0.58
CA ASP A 177 3.09 -13.04 1.92
C ASP A 177 1.89 -12.74 2.81
N VAL A 178 1.66 -13.56 3.83
CA VAL A 178 0.74 -13.27 4.93
C VAL A 178 1.62 -13.02 6.14
N HIS A 179 1.82 -11.75 6.45
CA HIS A 179 2.77 -11.35 7.47
C HIS A 179 2.12 -11.13 8.83
N ASP A 180 2.96 -11.04 9.84
CA ASP A 180 2.55 -10.66 11.19
C ASP A 180 1.84 -9.30 11.13
N ILE A 181 0.55 -9.28 11.50
CA ILE A 181 -0.32 -8.10 11.49
C ILE A 181 0.25 -6.93 12.29
N ASN A 182 1.13 -7.20 13.26
CA ASN A 182 1.78 -6.21 14.11
C ASN A 182 3.01 -5.56 13.43
N ARG A 183 3.34 -5.94 12.19
CA ARG A 183 4.53 -5.49 11.47
C ARG A 183 4.21 -5.12 10.03
N ARG A 184 4.86 -4.07 9.54
CA ARG A 184 4.80 -3.70 8.12
C ARG A 184 5.61 -4.69 7.28
N PRO A 185 5.07 -5.17 6.12
CA PRO A 185 5.85 -5.99 5.21
C PRO A 185 7.03 -5.19 4.63
N PRO A 186 8.19 -5.85 4.41
CA PRO A 186 9.33 -5.20 3.79
C PRO A 186 9.03 -4.82 2.34
N LEU A 187 9.21 -3.54 2.00
CA LEU A 187 8.92 -3.02 0.67
C LEU A 187 9.81 -3.63 -0.43
N ASP A 188 11.07 -3.92 -0.08
CA ASP A 188 12.05 -4.56 -0.96
C ASP A 188 11.63 -5.98 -1.39
N SER A 189 10.81 -6.67 -0.61
CA SER A 189 10.28 -7.99 -0.99
C SER A 189 9.34 -7.88 -2.20
N ILE A 190 8.46 -6.88 -2.24
CA ILE A 190 7.57 -6.64 -3.37
C ILE A 190 8.39 -6.33 -4.63
N VAL A 191 9.39 -5.45 -4.49
CA VAL A 191 10.27 -5.07 -5.60
C VAL A 191 11.01 -6.27 -6.16
N ARG A 192 11.63 -7.10 -5.31
CA ARG A 192 12.33 -8.33 -5.74
C ARG A 192 11.42 -9.30 -6.49
N GLU A 193 10.20 -9.48 -6.00
CA GLU A 193 9.25 -10.40 -6.66
C GLU A 193 8.77 -9.86 -8.01
N LEU A 194 8.54 -8.55 -8.14
CA LEU A 194 8.23 -7.93 -9.42
C LEU A 194 9.40 -8.04 -10.43
N GLN A 195 10.64 -7.90 -9.96
CA GLN A 195 11.84 -8.08 -10.80
C GLN A 195 11.93 -9.49 -11.39
N LYS A 196 11.57 -10.53 -10.62
CA LYS A 196 11.54 -11.91 -11.12
C LYS A 196 10.54 -12.10 -12.27
N LEU A 197 9.39 -11.40 -12.24
CA LEU A 197 8.38 -11.50 -13.30
C LEU A 197 8.83 -10.91 -14.63
N ARG A 198 9.82 -10.03 -14.63
CA ARG A 198 10.37 -9.43 -15.86
C ARG A 198 11.36 -10.36 -16.60
N GLN A 199 11.92 -11.33 -15.89
CA GLN A 199 12.97 -12.21 -16.41
C GLN A 199 12.43 -13.54 -16.99
N GLY A 200 11.16 -13.83 -16.88
CA GLY A 200 10.45 -15.00 -17.36
C GLY A 200 9.39 -14.66 -18.39
#